data_ae70a85021cd6cc1a7527014ef1f9133
#
_entry.id   ae70a85021cd6cc1a7527014ef1f9133
#
_cell.length_a   1.000
_cell.length_b   1.000
_cell.length_c   1.000
_cell.angle_alpha   90.00
_cell.angle_beta   90.00
_cell.angle_gamma   90.00
#
_symmetry.space_group_name_H-M   'P 1'
#
loop_
_entity.id
_entity.type
_entity.pdbx_description
1 polymer ?
#
loop_
_entity_poly.entity_id
_entity_poly.type
_entity_poly.pdbx_seq_one_letter_code
_entity_poly.pdbx_strand_id
1 'polypeptide(L)'
;MARRTARKFTDEFKRQMVGLYNSGKPSSEIIKEYELTPSTFYKWVKQYNETGSFKTSDNLTPEQKELIALRKQNKQLQMEVDILKLSGSDHGTKIKVIRANAHKYPVSKMCRVLGISRSSYYTYKETTSQQDILCEKIVEIFYKSKQIYGTRKIKIELQKLGYTVSRRKISRIMKLNGLVSVYTMKSYKVHKDQSNHENMPDLVNRKFAGRKRYEVVVSDLTYVRVGNQWHYICILLDLYNREIIGYSCSKHKNAQLVYDAIASIKTNLKNLQIFHTDRGSEFKNYKIDELLQLFQIKRSLSSKGCPYDNAVAEAQFKIIKIEFVRSRCFQNIEYLKAELAAYVYWFNHKRIHSALNYKTPVEAR
;
A
#
# COMPACT_ATOMS: atom_id res chain seq x y z
N MET A 1 7.19 -14.68 -69.81
CA MET A 1 6.77 -13.40 -70.49
C MET A 1 7.12 -12.22 -69.54
N ALA A 2 8.08 -11.37 -69.97
CA ALA A 2 8.47 -10.21 -69.17
C ALA A 2 7.33 -9.20 -69.13
N ARG A 3 6.91 -8.77 -67.90
CA ARG A 3 5.96 -7.69 -67.70
C ARG A 3 6.52 -6.40 -68.30
N ARG A 4 5.91 -5.89 -69.40
CA ARG A 4 6.27 -4.58 -69.92
C ARG A 4 6.11 -3.53 -68.82
N THR A 5 7.17 -2.83 -68.46
CA THR A 5 7.16 -1.69 -67.56
C THR A 5 6.27 -0.59 -68.09
N ALA A 6 5.25 -0.17 -67.37
CA ALA A 6 4.34 0.90 -67.78
C ALA A 6 5.11 2.20 -67.98
N ARG A 7 5.04 2.82 -69.17
CA ARG A 7 5.65 4.12 -69.47
C ARG A 7 5.06 5.19 -68.51
N LYS A 8 5.90 5.94 -67.85
CA LYS A 8 5.50 7.09 -67.03
C LYS A 8 5.59 8.37 -67.86
N PHE A 9 4.52 9.11 -67.90
CA PHE A 9 4.43 10.38 -68.62
C PHE A 9 4.35 11.54 -67.61
N THR A 10 5.08 12.66 -67.90
CA THR A 10 5.03 13.84 -67.09
C THR A 10 3.72 14.61 -67.27
N ASP A 11 3.30 15.39 -66.29
CA ASP A 11 2.04 16.12 -66.38
C ASP A 11 2.10 17.21 -67.44
N GLU A 12 3.30 17.71 -67.76
CA GLU A 12 3.54 18.66 -68.86
C GLU A 12 3.27 18.00 -70.22
N PHE A 13 3.84 16.79 -70.44
CA PHE A 13 3.61 16.00 -71.64
C PHE A 13 2.10 15.73 -71.82
N LYS A 14 1.41 15.34 -70.79
CA LYS A 14 -0.04 15.09 -70.86
C LYS A 14 -0.81 16.35 -71.23
N ARG A 15 -0.43 17.53 -70.69
CA ARG A 15 -1.05 18.83 -71.04
C ARG A 15 -0.83 19.16 -72.50
N GLN A 16 0.39 18.96 -73.05
CA GLN A 16 0.67 19.18 -74.44
C GLN A 16 -0.22 18.30 -75.36
N MET A 17 -0.33 17.02 -75.03
CA MET A 17 -1.14 16.08 -75.83
C MET A 17 -2.62 16.46 -75.80
N VAL A 18 -3.14 16.81 -74.64
CA VAL A 18 -4.55 17.27 -74.54
C VAL A 18 -4.73 18.63 -75.21
N GLY A 19 -3.72 19.55 -75.13
CA GLY A 19 -3.72 20.81 -75.80
C GLY A 19 -3.77 20.67 -77.33
N LEU A 20 -2.98 19.77 -77.90
CA LEU A 20 -3.01 19.44 -79.36
C LEU A 20 -4.39 18.89 -79.81
N TYR A 21 -5.02 18.09 -78.97
CA TYR A 21 -6.34 17.59 -79.27
C TYR A 21 -7.41 18.69 -79.21
N ASN A 22 -7.36 19.53 -78.17
CA ASN A 22 -8.28 20.63 -78.03
C ASN A 22 -8.11 21.75 -79.13
N SER A 23 -6.92 21.82 -79.74
CA SER A 23 -6.65 22.69 -80.87
C SER A 23 -7.08 22.11 -82.26
N GLY A 24 -7.72 20.93 -82.26
CA GLY A 24 -8.31 20.35 -83.43
C GLY A 24 -7.50 19.25 -84.14
N LYS A 25 -6.31 18.84 -83.63
CA LYS A 25 -5.52 17.74 -84.19
C LYS A 25 -6.25 16.38 -83.94
N PRO A 26 -6.44 15.52 -84.95
CA PRO A 26 -7.13 14.26 -84.81
C PRO A 26 -6.49 13.35 -83.78
N SER A 27 -7.30 12.75 -82.86
CA SER A 27 -6.83 11.87 -81.81
C SER A 27 -6.03 10.66 -82.35
N SER A 28 -6.43 10.14 -83.52
CA SER A 28 -5.73 9.04 -84.20
C SER A 28 -4.29 9.36 -84.58
N GLU A 29 -4.01 10.60 -85.01
CA GLU A 29 -2.66 11.05 -85.32
C GLU A 29 -1.81 11.22 -84.06
N ILE A 30 -2.32 11.84 -83.00
CA ILE A 30 -1.64 12.00 -81.74
C ILE A 30 -1.30 10.67 -81.10
N ILE A 31 -2.22 9.73 -81.13
CA ILE A 31 -2.00 8.36 -80.58
C ILE A 31 -0.92 7.65 -81.36
N LYS A 32 -0.90 7.75 -82.68
CA LYS A 32 0.07 7.11 -83.54
C LYS A 32 1.46 7.75 -83.43
N GLU A 33 1.51 9.09 -83.47
CA GLU A 33 2.76 9.85 -83.47
C GLU A 33 3.56 9.70 -82.12
N TYR A 34 2.83 9.68 -81.01
CA TYR A 34 3.46 9.60 -79.67
C TYR A 34 3.35 8.19 -79.07
N GLU A 35 2.98 7.19 -79.84
CA GLU A 35 2.85 5.77 -79.43
C GLU A 35 2.04 5.60 -78.16
N LEU A 36 0.93 6.30 -78.04
CA LEU A 36 0.04 6.19 -76.90
C LEU A 36 -0.99 5.09 -77.07
N THR A 37 -1.47 4.55 -75.94
CA THR A 37 -2.68 3.71 -76.01
C THR A 37 -3.94 4.56 -76.01
N PRO A 38 -4.96 4.25 -76.84
CA PRO A 38 -6.18 5.03 -76.90
C PRO A 38 -6.80 5.25 -75.53
N SER A 39 -6.89 4.22 -74.71
CA SER A 39 -7.46 4.25 -73.34
C SER A 39 -6.70 5.27 -72.41
N THR A 40 -5.37 5.34 -72.55
CA THR A 40 -4.57 6.27 -71.76
C THR A 40 -4.79 7.69 -72.20
N PHE A 41 -4.83 7.94 -73.54
CA PHE A 41 -5.02 9.27 -74.09
C PHE A 41 -6.41 9.80 -73.77
N TYR A 42 -7.48 9.09 -73.98
CA TYR A 42 -8.84 9.55 -73.69
C TYR A 42 -9.07 9.72 -72.17
N LYS A 43 -8.37 8.95 -71.33
CA LYS A 43 -8.37 9.19 -69.90
C LYS A 43 -7.77 10.54 -69.54
N TRP A 44 -6.67 10.95 -70.18
CA TRP A 44 -6.06 12.27 -69.94
C TRP A 44 -6.96 13.39 -70.43
N VAL A 45 -7.58 13.27 -71.63
CA VAL A 45 -8.51 14.24 -72.20
C VAL A 45 -9.69 14.44 -71.26
N LYS A 46 -10.26 13.34 -70.75
CA LYS A 46 -11.39 13.40 -69.80
C LYS A 46 -10.98 14.08 -68.48
N GLN A 47 -9.87 13.65 -67.88
CA GLN A 47 -9.37 14.24 -66.60
C GLN A 47 -9.09 15.73 -66.73
N TYR A 48 -8.42 16.14 -67.81
CA TYR A 48 -8.07 17.55 -68.00
C TYR A 48 -9.27 18.45 -68.32
N ASN A 49 -10.21 17.99 -69.11
CA ASN A 49 -11.39 18.74 -69.48
C ASN A 49 -12.38 18.88 -68.31
N GLU A 50 -12.43 17.89 -67.40
CA GLU A 50 -13.30 17.92 -66.22
C GLU A 50 -12.73 18.74 -65.08
N THR A 51 -11.43 18.69 -64.81
CA THR A 51 -10.85 19.25 -63.57
C THR A 51 -9.62 20.11 -63.82
N GLY A 52 -9.07 20.18 -65.02
CA GLY A 52 -7.82 20.87 -65.34
C GLY A 52 -6.54 20.22 -64.71
N SER A 53 -6.65 19.08 -64.08
CA SER A 53 -5.58 18.44 -63.34
C SER A 53 -5.48 16.92 -63.64
N PHE A 54 -4.25 16.38 -63.66
CA PHE A 54 -3.98 14.97 -63.76
C PHE A 54 -3.77 14.28 -62.40
N LYS A 55 -3.83 15.03 -61.29
CA LYS A 55 -3.71 14.45 -59.96
C LYS A 55 -4.97 13.68 -59.60
N THR A 56 -4.79 12.51 -59.09
CA THR A 56 -5.91 11.60 -58.70
C THR A 56 -6.79 12.26 -57.62
N SER A 57 -6.20 13.07 -56.74
CA SER A 57 -6.94 13.80 -55.70
C SER A 57 -7.95 14.81 -56.21
N ASP A 58 -7.64 15.44 -57.36
CA ASP A 58 -8.45 16.52 -57.92
C ASP A 58 -9.62 15.95 -58.76
N ASN A 59 -9.46 14.74 -59.26
CA ASN A 59 -10.42 14.02 -60.09
C ASN A 59 -11.38 13.11 -59.29
N LEU A 60 -11.37 13.22 -57.95
CA LEU A 60 -12.33 12.49 -57.10
C LEU A 60 -13.65 13.28 -56.97
N THR A 61 -14.76 12.59 -57.01
CA THR A 61 -16.06 13.20 -56.71
C THR A 61 -16.11 13.67 -55.25
N PRO A 62 -16.96 14.66 -54.93
CA PRO A 62 -17.14 15.10 -53.55
C PRO A 62 -17.43 13.94 -52.60
N GLU A 63 -18.30 13.01 -53.01
CA GLU A 63 -18.64 11.78 -52.24
C GLU A 63 -17.44 10.87 -52.03
N GLN A 64 -16.57 10.72 -53.04
CA GLN A 64 -15.36 9.90 -52.93
C GLN A 64 -14.34 10.54 -51.97
N LYS A 65 -14.23 11.86 -51.98
CA LYS A 65 -13.39 12.60 -51.02
C LYS A 65 -13.89 12.44 -49.60
N GLU A 66 -15.18 12.56 -49.39
CA GLU A 66 -15.83 12.34 -48.12
C GLU A 66 -15.64 10.91 -47.61
N LEU A 67 -15.85 9.89 -48.48
CA LEU A 67 -15.66 8.48 -48.13
C LEU A 67 -14.23 8.17 -47.72
N ILE A 68 -13.22 8.76 -48.36
CA ILE A 68 -11.83 8.62 -48.01
C ILE A 68 -11.56 9.28 -46.64
N ALA A 69 -12.14 10.46 -46.40
CA ALA A 69 -12.00 11.19 -45.11
C ALA A 69 -12.66 10.38 -43.96
N LEU A 70 -13.88 9.89 -44.17
CA LEU A 70 -14.59 9.06 -43.20
C LEU A 70 -13.87 7.73 -42.89
N ARG A 71 -13.33 7.05 -43.90
CA ARG A 71 -12.52 5.85 -43.69
C ARG A 71 -11.26 6.14 -42.85
N LYS A 72 -10.59 7.28 -43.10
CA LYS A 72 -9.44 7.71 -42.34
C LYS A 72 -9.82 8.01 -40.89
N GLN A 73 -10.94 8.70 -40.69
CA GLN A 73 -11.47 9.03 -39.36
C GLN A 73 -11.89 7.76 -38.60
N ASN A 74 -12.59 6.84 -39.24
CA ASN A 74 -12.99 5.58 -38.63
C ASN A 74 -11.78 4.76 -38.18
N LYS A 75 -10.74 4.64 -39.02
CA LYS A 75 -9.48 3.97 -38.66
C LYS A 75 -8.79 4.64 -37.47
N GLN A 76 -8.87 5.98 -37.36
CA GLN A 76 -8.31 6.69 -36.22
C GLN A 76 -9.10 6.44 -34.94
N LEU A 77 -10.44 6.54 -34.99
CA LEU A 77 -11.32 6.27 -33.86
C LEU A 77 -11.18 4.83 -33.36
N GLN A 78 -11.11 3.87 -34.26
CA GLN A 78 -10.89 2.46 -33.91
C GLN A 78 -9.57 2.28 -33.13
N MET A 79 -8.51 2.93 -33.58
CA MET A 79 -7.20 2.93 -32.89
C MET A 79 -7.32 3.56 -31.49
N GLU A 80 -8.03 4.68 -31.36
CA GLU A 80 -8.22 5.36 -30.07
C GLU A 80 -9.00 4.48 -29.09
N VAL A 81 -10.05 3.82 -29.55
CA VAL A 81 -10.83 2.86 -28.75
C VAL A 81 -9.97 1.68 -28.28
N ASP A 82 -9.16 1.11 -29.18
CA ASP A 82 -8.27 0.00 -28.85
C ASP A 82 -7.23 0.41 -27.77
N ILE A 83 -6.66 1.61 -27.91
CA ILE A 83 -5.69 2.15 -26.93
C ILE A 83 -6.38 2.40 -25.58
N LEU A 84 -7.58 2.98 -25.57
CA LEU A 84 -8.32 3.25 -24.34
C LEU A 84 -8.75 1.97 -23.60
N LYS A 85 -9.15 0.93 -24.32
CA LYS A 85 -9.49 -0.39 -23.73
C LYS A 85 -8.30 -1.03 -23.02
N LEU A 86 -7.07 -0.79 -23.47
CA LEU A 86 -5.85 -1.32 -22.89
C LEU A 86 -5.31 -0.47 -21.74
N SER A 87 -5.83 0.75 -21.55
CA SER A 87 -5.27 1.69 -20.58
C SER A 87 -5.72 1.44 -19.16
N GLY A 88 -4.77 1.31 -18.23
CA GLY A 88 -5.01 1.45 -16.79
C GLY A 88 -5.05 2.93 -16.37
N SER A 89 -5.52 3.20 -15.14
CA SER A 89 -5.64 4.58 -14.60
C SER A 89 -4.30 5.21 -14.18
N ASP A 90 -3.27 4.41 -13.92
CA ASP A 90 -1.97 4.85 -13.41
C ASP A 90 -1.01 5.27 -14.54
N HIS A 91 -0.20 6.31 -14.28
CA HIS A 91 0.76 6.86 -15.26
C HIS A 91 1.79 5.82 -15.74
N GLY A 92 2.32 4.99 -14.84
CA GLY A 92 3.27 3.94 -15.19
C GLY A 92 2.66 2.84 -16.04
N THR A 93 1.43 2.44 -15.73
CA THR A 93 0.67 1.45 -16.52
C THR A 93 0.39 1.95 -17.93
N LYS A 94 0.02 3.22 -18.06
CA LYS A 94 -0.18 3.86 -19.39
C LYS A 94 1.09 3.82 -20.23
N ILE A 95 2.25 4.11 -19.65
CA ILE A 95 3.54 4.05 -20.35
C ILE A 95 3.88 2.61 -20.78
N LYS A 96 3.63 1.62 -19.91
CA LYS A 96 3.80 0.20 -20.28
C LYS A 96 2.92 -0.20 -21.46
N VAL A 97 1.66 0.25 -21.48
CA VAL A 97 0.76 0.03 -22.61
C VAL A 97 1.29 0.66 -23.90
N ILE A 98 1.81 1.90 -23.85
CA ILE A 98 2.44 2.55 -25.00
C ILE A 98 3.63 1.72 -25.51
N ARG A 99 4.52 1.27 -24.62
CA ARG A 99 5.70 0.45 -24.99
C ARG A 99 5.29 -0.87 -25.64
N ALA A 100 4.35 -1.58 -25.05
CA ALA A 100 3.87 -2.86 -25.57
C ALA A 100 3.22 -2.74 -26.96
N ASN A 101 2.65 -1.57 -27.31
CA ASN A 101 1.96 -1.34 -28.56
C ASN A 101 2.68 -0.41 -29.53
N ALA A 102 3.93 -0.03 -29.25
CA ALA A 102 4.73 0.88 -30.10
C ALA A 102 5.01 0.32 -31.51
N HIS A 103 4.96 -0.99 -31.69
CA HIS A 103 5.07 -1.65 -32.98
C HIS A 103 3.77 -1.53 -33.81
N LYS A 104 2.62 -1.37 -33.17
CA LYS A 104 1.31 -1.34 -33.82
C LYS A 104 0.81 0.08 -34.09
N TYR A 105 1.08 1.01 -33.16
CA TYR A 105 0.60 2.40 -33.21
C TYR A 105 1.71 3.41 -32.98
N PRO A 106 1.64 4.60 -33.62
CA PRO A 106 2.61 5.67 -33.41
C PRO A 106 2.57 6.17 -31.95
N VAL A 107 3.75 6.21 -31.30
CA VAL A 107 3.91 6.66 -29.91
C VAL A 107 3.29 8.02 -29.66
N SER A 108 3.43 8.98 -30.62
CA SER A 108 2.88 10.33 -30.50
C SER A 108 1.35 10.34 -30.36
N LYS A 109 0.67 9.47 -31.09
CA LYS A 109 -0.79 9.34 -31.02
C LYS A 109 -1.24 8.67 -29.73
N MET A 110 -0.56 7.60 -29.31
CA MET A 110 -0.83 6.93 -28.05
C MET A 110 -0.65 7.86 -26.85
N CYS A 111 0.43 8.66 -26.86
CA CYS A 111 0.66 9.65 -25.81
C CYS A 111 -0.48 10.68 -25.72
N ARG A 112 -0.99 11.16 -26.87
CA ARG A 112 -2.12 12.09 -26.92
C ARG A 112 -3.40 11.47 -26.37
N VAL A 113 -3.75 10.26 -26.80
CA VAL A 113 -4.97 9.56 -26.39
C VAL A 113 -4.95 9.26 -24.89
N LEU A 114 -3.80 8.88 -24.34
CA LEU A 114 -3.66 8.50 -22.92
C LEU A 114 -3.35 9.72 -22.01
N GLY A 115 -3.23 10.93 -22.56
CA GLY A 115 -2.94 12.16 -21.80
C GLY A 115 -1.53 12.13 -21.15
N ILE A 116 -0.52 11.59 -21.85
CA ILE A 116 0.87 11.52 -21.39
C ILE A 116 1.74 12.39 -22.26
N SER A 117 2.63 13.20 -21.66
CA SER A 117 3.61 13.95 -22.44
C SER A 117 4.63 13.00 -23.10
N ARG A 118 5.06 13.31 -24.32
CA ARG A 118 6.11 12.55 -25.01
C ARG A 118 7.41 12.52 -24.20
N SER A 119 7.77 13.64 -23.56
CA SER A 119 8.94 13.71 -22.70
C SER A 119 8.83 12.72 -21.52
N SER A 120 7.68 12.66 -20.85
CA SER A 120 7.44 11.68 -19.78
C SER A 120 7.62 10.24 -20.26
N TYR A 121 7.17 9.92 -21.47
CA TYR A 121 7.35 8.59 -22.05
C TYR A 121 8.83 8.23 -22.26
N TYR A 122 9.62 9.14 -22.83
CA TYR A 122 11.04 8.89 -23.10
C TYR A 122 11.93 8.97 -21.86
N THR A 123 11.58 9.79 -20.87
CA THR A 123 12.33 9.91 -19.61
C THR A 123 11.95 8.85 -18.58
N TYR A 124 10.84 8.12 -18.80
CA TYR A 124 10.41 7.06 -17.88
C TYR A 124 11.41 5.90 -17.91
N LYS A 125 12.25 5.87 -16.90
CA LYS A 125 13.11 4.71 -16.63
C LYS A 125 12.30 3.68 -15.85
N GLU A 126 12.28 2.45 -16.30
CA GLU A 126 11.79 1.34 -15.50
C GLU A 126 12.71 1.17 -14.28
N THR A 127 12.23 1.60 -13.12
CA THR A 127 12.93 1.38 -11.85
C THR A 127 12.59 -0.01 -11.30
N THR A 128 12.64 -1.03 -12.15
CA THR A 128 12.13 -2.37 -11.85
C THR A 128 12.92 -3.05 -10.73
N SER A 129 14.24 -3.02 -10.71
CA SER A 129 15.00 -3.78 -9.72
C SER A 129 14.98 -3.18 -8.30
N GLN A 130 15.13 -1.87 -8.15
CA GLN A 130 15.10 -1.24 -6.81
C GLN A 130 13.68 -1.12 -6.21
N GLN A 131 12.64 -1.03 -7.06
CA GLN A 131 11.26 -0.97 -6.56
C GLN A 131 10.78 -2.35 -6.10
N ASP A 132 11.17 -3.40 -6.78
CA ASP A 132 10.82 -4.77 -6.42
C ASP A 132 11.50 -5.17 -5.10
N ILE A 133 12.79 -4.88 -4.93
CA ILE A 133 13.52 -5.10 -3.67
C ILE A 133 12.89 -4.31 -2.51
N LEU A 134 12.54 -3.03 -2.74
CA LEU A 134 11.90 -2.21 -1.71
C LEU A 134 10.50 -2.72 -1.34
N CYS A 135 9.75 -3.21 -2.33
CA CYS A 135 8.43 -3.80 -2.12
C CYS A 135 8.54 -5.06 -1.25
N GLU A 136 9.45 -5.97 -1.59
CA GLU A 136 9.72 -7.18 -0.82
C GLU A 136 10.12 -6.87 0.62
N LYS A 137 11.01 -5.88 0.82
CA LYS A 137 11.43 -5.46 2.17
C LYS A 137 10.28 -4.89 2.99
N ILE A 138 9.40 -4.09 2.40
CA ILE A 138 8.21 -3.56 3.09
C ILE A 138 7.27 -4.69 3.49
N VAL A 139 7.03 -5.65 2.59
CA VAL A 139 6.20 -6.83 2.85
C VAL A 139 6.82 -7.68 3.97
N GLU A 140 8.13 -7.95 3.90
CA GLU A 140 8.88 -8.69 4.91
C GLU A 140 8.75 -8.04 6.30
N ILE A 141 9.03 -6.72 6.41
CA ILE A 141 8.93 -5.97 7.67
C ILE A 141 7.50 -6.00 8.21
N PHE A 142 6.50 -5.86 7.34
CA PHE A 142 5.11 -5.87 7.74
C PHE A 142 4.70 -7.21 8.36
N TYR A 143 5.04 -8.33 7.75
CA TYR A 143 4.73 -9.66 8.28
C TYR A 143 5.59 -10.02 9.49
N LYS A 144 6.89 -9.69 9.51
CA LYS A 144 7.75 -9.84 10.70
C LYS A 144 7.21 -9.06 11.91
N SER A 145 6.57 -7.93 11.67
CA SER A 145 5.90 -7.13 12.71
C SER A 145 4.50 -7.66 13.09
N LYS A 146 4.12 -8.88 12.65
CA LYS A 146 2.81 -9.46 12.90
C LYS A 146 1.66 -8.58 12.39
N GLN A 147 1.86 -7.91 11.24
CA GLN A 147 0.92 -6.98 10.60
C GLN A 147 0.57 -5.74 11.46
N ILE A 148 1.40 -5.41 12.43
CA ILE A 148 1.17 -4.33 13.39
C ILE A 148 1.70 -3.00 12.88
N TYR A 149 2.84 -3.01 12.17
CA TYR A 149 3.51 -1.77 11.78
C TYR A 149 2.78 -1.03 10.66
N GLY A 150 2.51 0.25 10.89
CA GLY A 150 2.11 1.19 9.85
C GLY A 150 3.32 1.91 9.25
N THR A 151 3.07 2.82 8.30
CA THR A 151 4.09 3.54 7.51
C THR A 151 5.20 4.20 8.33
N ARG A 152 4.91 4.66 9.57
CA ARG A 152 5.92 5.32 10.42
C ARG A 152 6.97 4.32 10.91
N LYS A 153 6.53 3.20 11.48
CA LYS A 153 7.43 2.16 12.00
C LYS A 153 8.18 1.44 10.88
N ILE A 154 7.50 1.15 9.76
CA ILE A 154 8.14 0.56 8.57
C ILE A 154 9.25 1.48 8.04
N LYS A 155 9.04 2.82 8.04
CA LYS A 155 10.08 3.77 7.65
C LYS A 155 11.32 3.65 8.53
N ILE A 156 11.15 3.55 9.85
CA ILE A 156 12.27 3.40 10.80
C ILE A 156 13.04 2.10 10.55
N GLU A 157 12.33 0.98 10.36
CA GLU A 157 12.98 -0.30 10.05
C GLU A 157 13.74 -0.26 8.72
N LEU A 158 13.17 0.39 7.69
CA LEU A 158 13.87 0.60 6.42
C LEU A 158 15.12 1.48 6.58
N GLN A 159 15.06 2.51 7.42
CA GLN A 159 16.22 3.36 7.71
C GLN A 159 17.34 2.58 8.41
N LYS A 160 17.02 1.67 9.34
CA LYS A 160 18.01 0.76 9.97
C LYS A 160 18.69 -0.16 8.92
N LEU A 161 17.97 -0.49 7.84
CA LEU A 161 18.49 -1.28 6.71
C LEU A 161 19.20 -0.40 5.65
N GLY A 162 19.39 0.92 5.88
CA GLY A 162 20.04 1.84 4.95
C GLY A 162 19.15 2.41 3.86
N TYR A 163 17.82 2.15 3.87
CA TYR A 163 16.90 2.68 2.86
C TYR A 163 16.30 4.01 3.28
N THR A 164 16.51 5.07 2.50
CA THR A 164 15.85 6.37 2.69
C THR A 164 14.59 6.46 1.83
N VAL A 165 13.41 6.29 2.45
CA VAL A 165 12.12 6.23 1.75
C VAL A 165 11.10 7.17 2.39
N SER A 166 10.33 7.88 1.55
CA SER A 166 9.24 8.73 2.03
C SER A 166 8.05 7.89 2.52
N ARG A 167 7.34 8.36 3.55
CA ARG A 167 6.13 7.72 4.05
C ARG A 167 5.03 7.57 2.98
N ARG A 168 4.94 8.53 2.03
CA ARG A 168 3.99 8.45 0.90
C ARG A 168 4.29 7.26 0.01
N LYS A 169 5.58 6.99 -0.31
CA LYS A 169 5.99 5.84 -1.12
C LYS A 169 5.67 4.52 -0.39
N ILE A 170 5.99 4.43 0.92
CA ILE A 170 5.64 3.26 1.74
C ILE A 170 4.12 3.03 1.74
N SER A 171 3.31 4.08 1.97
CA SER A 171 1.85 3.99 1.98
C SER A 171 1.29 3.50 0.65
N ARG A 172 1.86 3.96 -0.48
CA ARG A 172 1.46 3.49 -1.82
C ARG A 172 1.76 2.00 -1.99
N ILE A 173 2.96 1.55 -1.62
CA ILE A 173 3.36 0.15 -1.71
C ILE A 173 2.48 -0.72 -0.82
N MET A 174 2.23 -0.31 0.43
CA MET A 174 1.32 -1.02 1.33
C MET A 174 -0.08 -1.15 0.73
N LYS A 175 -0.63 -0.07 0.16
CA LYS A 175 -1.96 -0.09 -0.48
C LYS A 175 -2.00 -1.03 -1.68
N LEU A 176 -0.98 -1.02 -2.54
CA LEU A 176 -0.89 -1.89 -3.72
C LEU A 176 -0.82 -3.37 -3.35
N ASN A 177 -0.20 -3.70 -2.22
CA ASN A 177 -0.06 -5.07 -1.72
C ASN A 177 -1.16 -5.44 -0.69
N GLY A 178 -2.19 -4.63 -0.50
CA GLY A 178 -3.27 -4.91 0.45
C GLY A 178 -2.83 -4.97 1.92
N LEU A 179 -1.70 -4.35 2.28
CA LEU A 179 -1.14 -4.39 3.63
C LEU A 179 -1.86 -3.38 4.54
N VAL A 180 -2.74 -3.89 5.38
CA VAL A 180 -3.54 -3.07 6.32
C VAL A 180 -3.14 -3.41 7.75
N SER A 181 -2.64 -2.42 8.50
CA SER A 181 -2.28 -2.61 9.90
C SER A 181 -3.52 -2.91 10.75
N VAL A 182 -3.37 -3.82 11.73
CA VAL A 182 -4.43 -4.20 12.69
C VAL A 182 -5.02 -3.00 13.44
N TYR A 183 -4.29 -1.90 13.54
CA TYR A 183 -4.77 -0.65 14.15
C TYR A 183 -5.82 0.11 13.32
N THR A 184 -5.89 -0.15 12.02
CA THR A 184 -6.84 0.52 11.12
C THR A 184 -8.21 -0.15 11.11
N MET A 185 -8.35 -1.35 11.68
CA MET A 185 -9.64 -2.02 11.79
C MET A 185 -10.51 -1.32 12.84
N LYS A 186 -11.73 -0.96 12.47
CA LYS A 186 -12.72 -0.37 13.39
C LYS A 186 -13.01 -1.34 14.54
N SER A 187 -13.03 -0.84 15.77
CA SER A 187 -13.31 -1.61 16.97
C SER A 187 -14.59 -1.13 17.64
N TYR A 188 -15.40 -2.08 18.11
CA TYR A 188 -16.57 -1.82 18.94
C TYR A 188 -16.13 -1.35 20.34
N LYS A 189 -16.81 -0.32 20.89
CA LYS A 189 -16.54 0.17 22.26
C LYS A 189 -17.44 -0.60 23.24
N VAL A 190 -16.85 -1.18 24.27
CA VAL A 190 -17.56 -1.85 25.37
C VAL A 190 -17.81 -0.82 26.48
N HIS A 191 -19.00 -0.86 27.09
CA HIS A 191 -19.38 -0.02 28.24
C HIS A 191 -18.59 -0.38 29.50
N LYS A 192 -18.40 0.63 30.40
CA LYS A 192 -17.68 0.51 31.66
C LYS A 192 -18.64 0.18 32.79
N ASP A 193 -18.25 -0.80 33.64
CA ASP A 193 -18.94 -1.08 34.91
C ASP A 193 -18.29 -0.35 36.07
N GLN A 194 -19.09 -0.06 37.11
CA GLN A 194 -18.70 0.70 38.29
C GLN A 194 -18.08 -0.17 39.38
N SER A 195 -17.08 0.30 40.09
CA SER A 195 -16.34 -0.43 41.12
C SER A 195 -16.24 0.25 42.49
N ASN A 196 -16.03 -0.54 43.55
CA ASN A 196 -16.11 -0.28 44.98
C ASN A 196 -14.99 0.57 45.62
N HIS A 197 -15.26 1.04 46.86
CA HIS A 197 -14.48 2.01 47.63
C HIS A 197 -13.44 1.41 48.57
N GLU A 198 -12.18 1.89 48.57
CA GLU A 198 -11.20 1.81 49.65
C GLU A 198 -10.11 2.88 49.53
N ASN A 199 -9.62 3.39 50.67
CA ASN A 199 -8.62 4.48 50.75
C ASN A 199 -7.20 3.93 50.77
N MET A 200 -6.62 3.56 49.61
CA MET A 200 -5.17 3.37 49.46
C MET A 200 -4.61 4.50 48.62
N PRO A 201 -3.40 5.04 48.98
CA PRO A 201 -2.83 6.18 48.26
C PRO A 201 -2.30 5.80 46.88
N ASP A 202 -2.47 6.72 45.93
CA ASP A 202 -1.77 6.67 44.64
C ASP A 202 -0.33 7.20 44.83
N LEU A 203 0.62 6.26 44.90
CA LEU A 203 2.06 6.59 45.03
C LEU A 203 2.70 6.96 43.68
N VAL A 204 2.02 6.70 42.56
CA VAL A 204 2.54 7.02 41.23
C VAL A 204 2.31 8.50 40.91
N ASN A 205 1.19 9.07 41.39
CA ASN A 205 0.86 10.48 41.30
C ASN A 205 1.10 11.10 39.91
N ARG A 206 0.67 10.38 38.85
CA ARG A 206 0.79 10.73 37.43
C ARG A 206 2.24 10.95 36.91
N LYS A 207 3.26 10.68 37.72
CA LYS A 207 4.64 10.77 37.32
C LYS A 207 5.08 9.47 36.62
N PHE A 208 4.79 9.35 35.34
CA PHE A 208 5.07 8.15 34.54
C PHE A 208 6.42 8.19 33.80
N ALA A 209 7.04 9.38 33.70
CA ALA A 209 8.34 9.59 33.06
C ALA A 209 9.44 9.80 34.09
N GLY A 210 10.70 9.52 33.72
CA GLY A 210 11.86 9.73 34.57
C GLY A 210 12.01 8.72 35.71
N ARG A 211 11.27 7.62 35.70
CA ARG A 211 11.36 6.51 36.65
C ARG A 211 12.65 5.70 36.43
N LYS A 212 13.13 5.04 37.48
CA LYS A 212 14.22 4.06 37.38
C LYS A 212 13.64 2.69 37.01
N ARG A 213 14.51 1.83 36.51
CA ARG A 213 14.15 0.45 36.19
C ARG A 213 13.64 -0.27 37.43
N TYR A 214 12.50 -0.96 37.32
CA TYR A 214 11.81 -1.67 38.41
C TYR A 214 11.27 -0.76 39.54
N GLU A 215 11.33 0.54 39.40
CA GLU A 215 10.77 1.47 40.40
C GLU A 215 9.26 1.35 40.48
N VAL A 216 8.58 1.31 39.35
CA VAL A 216 7.12 1.16 39.29
C VAL A 216 6.74 0.09 38.28
N VAL A 217 6.11 -0.97 38.79
CA VAL A 217 5.53 -2.03 37.98
C VAL A 217 4.02 -1.88 37.99
N VAL A 218 3.43 -1.78 36.83
CA VAL A 218 1.97 -1.72 36.67
C VAL A 218 1.42 -3.06 36.23
N SER A 219 0.25 -3.41 36.74
CA SER A 219 -0.46 -4.63 36.35
C SER A 219 -1.92 -4.34 36.03
N ASP A 220 -2.45 -5.08 35.10
CA ASP A 220 -3.86 -5.09 34.73
C ASP A 220 -4.22 -6.47 34.19
N LEU A 221 -5.49 -6.76 34.11
CA LEU A 221 -6.02 -7.99 33.53
C LEU A 221 -6.78 -7.72 32.23
N THR A 222 -6.66 -8.66 31.32
CA THR A 222 -7.50 -8.68 30.13
C THR A 222 -8.15 -10.05 29.95
N TYR A 223 -9.35 -10.07 29.41
CA TYR A 223 -10.03 -11.32 29.07
C TYR A 223 -9.80 -11.68 27.60
N VAL A 224 -9.74 -12.97 27.35
CA VAL A 224 -9.50 -13.56 26.03
C VAL A 224 -10.40 -14.78 25.84
N ARG A 225 -10.90 -14.99 24.65
CA ARG A 225 -11.74 -16.15 24.35
C ARG A 225 -10.85 -17.33 23.92
N VAL A 226 -11.00 -18.46 24.60
CA VAL A 226 -10.34 -19.73 24.29
C VAL A 226 -11.41 -20.78 24.03
N GLY A 227 -11.54 -21.21 22.78
CA GLY A 227 -12.70 -21.99 22.36
C GLY A 227 -14.01 -21.22 22.68
N ASN A 228 -14.86 -21.82 23.47
CA ASN A 228 -16.15 -21.23 23.88
C ASN A 228 -16.13 -20.60 25.28
N GLN A 229 -14.98 -20.51 25.96
CA GLN A 229 -14.86 -20.05 27.34
C GLN A 229 -14.00 -18.78 27.45
N TRP A 230 -14.31 -17.94 28.42
CA TRP A 230 -13.50 -16.80 28.78
C TRP A 230 -12.33 -17.22 29.66
N HIS A 231 -11.14 -16.71 29.32
CA HIS A 231 -9.92 -16.83 30.11
C HIS A 231 -9.36 -15.44 30.37
N TYR A 232 -8.44 -15.36 31.30
CA TYR A 232 -7.87 -14.09 31.76
C TYR A 232 -6.34 -14.13 31.59
N ILE A 233 -5.78 -13.00 31.22
CA ILE A 233 -4.36 -12.78 31.12
C ILE A 233 -4.02 -11.65 32.08
N CYS A 234 -3.03 -11.88 32.94
CA CYS A 234 -2.40 -10.89 33.79
C CYS A 234 -1.02 -10.56 33.22
N ILE A 235 -0.70 -9.27 33.13
CA ILE A 235 0.59 -8.80 32.64
C ILE A 235 1.15 -7.76 33.60
N LEU A 236 2.44 -7.87 33.88
CA LEU A 236 3.21 -6.92 34.68
C LEU A 236 4.19 -6.17 33.78
N LEU A 237 4.13 -4.86 33.80
CA LEU A 237 4.87 -4.00 32.90
C LEU A 237 5.69 -2.98 33.72
N ASP A 238 7.00 -2.91 33.47
CA ASP A 238 7.88 -1.89 34.03
C ASP A 238 7.59 -0.54 33.34
N LEU A 239 7.28 0.48 34.11
CA LEU A 239 7.03 1.82 33.57
C LEU A 239 8.26 2.50 32.99
N TYR A 240 9.46 2.11 33.40
CA TYR A 240 10.70 2.69 32.90
C TYR A 240 10.87 2.50 31.40
N ASN A 241 10.88 1.26 30.93
CA ASN A 241 11.16 0.89 29.54
C ASN A 241 10.02 0.17 28.83
N ARG A 242 8.84 0.09 29.47
CA ARG A 242 7.65 -0.61 28.92
C ARG A 242 7.86 -2.12 28.71
N GLU A 243 8.80 -2.71 29.40
CA GLU A 243 9.11 -4.13 29.35
C GLU A 243 8.02 -4.93 30.06
N ILE A 244 7.54 -6.00 29.44
CA ILE A 244 6.70 -6.98 30.11
C ILE A 244 7.64 -7.89 30.92
N ILE A 245 7.63 -7.73 32.25
CA ILE A 245 8.53 -8.45 33.16
C ILE A 245 7.92 -9.69 33.77
N GLY A 246 6.57 -9.79 33.79
CA GLY A 246 5.86 -10.94 34.27
C GLY A 246 4.50 -11.09 33.57
N TYR A 247 4.04 -12.33 33.45
CA TYR A 247 2.75 -12.62 32.82
C TYR A 247 2.23 -14.01 33.23
N SER A 248 0.92 -14.15 33.21
CA SER A 248 0.24 -15.43 33.42
C SER A 248 -1.09 -15.49 32.67
N CYS A 249 -1.66 -16.66 32.51
CA CYS A 249 -3.02 -16.78 32.02
C CYS A 249 -3.74 -17.97 32.70
N SER A 250 -5.04 -17.78 32.97
CA SER A 250 -5.87 -18.76 33.65
C SER A 250 -7.33 -18.70 33.20
N LYS A 251 -8.09 -19.73 33.44
CA LYS A 251 -9.55 -19.78 33.30
C LYS A 251 -10.26 -18.90 34.35
N HIS A 252 -9.64 -18.68 35.50
CA HIS A 252 -10.25 -17.95 36.62
C HIS A 252 -9.60 -16.60 36.84
N LYS A 253 -10.44 -15.57 37.05
CA LYS A 253 -10.04 -14.24 37.46
C LYS A 253 -9.93 -14.20 38.99
N ASN A 254 -8.75 -14.57 39.52
CA ASN A 254 -8.52 -14.67 40.95
C ASN A 254 -7.10 -14.22 41.33
N ALA A 255 -6.83 -14.16 42.64
CA ALA A 255 -5.51 -13.76 43.13
C ALA A 255 -4.38 -14.72 42.70
N GLN A 256 -4.69 -16.03 42.46
CA GLN A 256 -3.70 -16.97 41.97
C GLN A 256 -3.13 -16.56 40.61
N LEU A 257 -3.97 -16.04 39.70
CA LEU A 257 -3.55 -15.54 38.41
C LEU A 257 -2.51 -14.40 38.56
N VAL A 258 -2.75 -13.47 39.51
CA VAL A 258 -1.81 -12.38 39.78
C VAL A 258 -0.53 -12.89 40.42
N TYR A 259 -0.66 -13.83 41.38
CA TYR A 259 0.48 -14.49 42.02
C TYR A 259 1.39 -15.19 40.99
N ASP A 260 0.81 -15.96 40.07
CA ASP A 260 1.54 -16.66 39.02
C ASP A 260 2.26 -15.69 38.07
N ALA A 261 1.63 -14.53 37.80
CA ALA A 261 2.26 -13.49 36.99
C ALA A 261 3.48 -12.88 37.70
N ILE A 262 3.38 -12.62 39.03
CA ILE A 262 4.53 -12.14 39.83
C ILE A 262 5.62 -13.20 39.92
N ALA A 263 5.25 -14.46 40.13
CA ALA A 263 6.17 -15.59 40.18
C ALA A 263 6.90 -15.85 38.83
N SER A 264 6.33 -15.41 37.71
CA SER A 264 6.96 -15.49 36.39
C SER A 264 8.09 -14.48 36.16
N ILE A 265 8.27 -13.51 37.05
CA ILE A 265 9.32 -12.49 36.96
C ILE A 265 10.69 -13.15 37.14
N LYS A 266 11.56 -12.96 36.14
CA LYS A 266 12.91 -13.58 36.13
C LYS A 266 13.96 -12.79 36.94
N THR A 267 13.65 -11.56 37.35
CA THR A 267 14.56 -10.73 38.15
C THR A 267 14.27 -10.92 39.62
N ASN A 268 15.24 -10.50 40.50
CA ASN A 268 15.03 -10.52 41.94
C ASN A 268 13.88 -9.56 42.30
N LEU A 269 12.82 -10.06 42.94
CA LEU A 269 11.66 -9.27 43.35
C LEU A 269 11.98 -8.13 44.30
N LYS A 270 13.08 -8.21 45.06
CA LYS A 270 13.59 -7.11 45.93
C LYS A 270 13.95 -5.84 45.12
N ASN A 271 14.16 -5.95 43.84
CA ASN A 271 14.43 -4.79 43.00
C ASN A 271 13.16 -3.96 42.69
N LEU A 272 11.96 -4.56 42.83
CA LEU A 272 10.70 -3.88 42.64
C LEU A 272 10.37 -3.00 43.85
N GLN A 273 10.01 -1.74 43.58
CA GLN A 273 9.72 -0.80 44.68
C GLN A 273 8.21 -0.56 44.85
N ILE A 274 7.49 -0.36 43.75
CA ILE A 274 6.07 -0.05 43.75
C ILE A 274 5.32 -1.01 42.81
N PHE A 275 4.29 -1.66 43.33
CA PHE A 275 3.35 -2.42 42.55
C PHE A 275 2.02 -1.66 42.43
N HIS A 276 1.73 -1.14 41.23
CA HIS A 276 0.56 -0.30 40.98
C HIS A 276 -0.48 -1.04 40.17
N THR A 277 -1.71 -1.05 40.64
CA THR A 277 -2.85 -1.75 39.99
C THR A 277 -4.11 -0.87 40.06
N ASP A 278 -5.13 -1.32 39.32
CA ASP A 278 -6.48 -0.86 39.56
C ASP A 278 -7.04 -1.44 40.88
N ARG A 279 -8.30 -1.12 41.17
CA ARG A 279 -8.99 -1.59 42.40
C ARG A 279 -9.71 -2.92 42.24
N GLY A 280 -9.30 -3.74 41.27
CA GLY A 280 -9.90 -5.06 41.06
C GLY A 280 -9.78 -5.98 42.29
N SER A 281 -10.83 -6.77 42.55
CA SER A 281 -10.86 -7.68 43.70
C SER A 281 -9.77 -8.76 43.64
N GLU A 282 -9.32 -9.12 42.45
CA GLU A 282 -8.21 -10.05 42.21
C GLU A 282 -6.87 -9.58 42.73
N PHE A 283 -6.66 -8.27 42.82
CA PHE A 283 -5.47 -7.67 43.39
C PHE A 283 -5.55 -7.48 44.90
N LYS A 284 -6.75 -7.51 45.49
CA LYS A 284 -7.02 -7.36 46.90
C LYS A 284 -7.11 -8.73 47.58
N ASN A 285 -5.98 -9.37 47.81
CA ASN A 285 -5.93 -10.65 48.44
C ASN A 285 -4.73 -10.74 49.39
N TYR A 286 -4.94 -11.28 50.55
CA TYR A 286 -3.91 -11.38 51.60
C TYR A 286 -2.64 -12.09 51.10
N LYS A 287 -2.75 -13.09 50.23
CA LYS A 287 -1.59 -13.79 49.62
C LYS A 287 -0.71 -12.84 48.81
N ILE A 288 -1.33 -11.87 48.08
CA ILE A 288 -0.59 -10.89 47.32
C ILE A 288 0.02 -9.87 48.29
N ASP A 289 -0.71 -9.46 49.32
CA ASP A 289 -0.23 -8.51 50.33
C ASP A 289 0.95 -9.12 51.11
N GLU A 290 0.91 -10.37 51.51
CA GLU A 290 1.96 -11.15 52.14
C GLU A 290 3.21 -11.22 51.24
N LEU A 291 3.03 -11.55 49.95
CA LEU A 291 4.14 -11.54 48.98
C LEU A 291 4.78 -10.19 48.83
N LEU A 292 4.01 -9.11 48.70
CA LEU A 292 4.52 -7.76 48.56
C LEU A 292 5.27 -7.31 49.83
N GLN A 293 4.77 -7.65 51.01
CA GLN A 293 5.43 -7.39 52.29
C GLN A 293 6.74 -8.14 52.41
N LEU A 294 6.78 -9.41 52.06
CA LEU A 294 7.97 -10.25 52.08
C LEU A 294 9.13 -9.65 51.28
N PHE A 295 8.83 -9.06 50.13
CA PHE A 295 9.80 -8.43 49.25
C PHE A 295 9.91 -6.92 49.44
N GLN A 296 9.22 -6.33 50.43
CA GLN A 296 9.20 -4.89 50.74
C GLN A 296 8.71 -4.03 49.55
N ILE A 297 7.80 -4.56 48.73
CA ILE A 297 7.21 -3.87 47.58
C ILE A 297 6.03 -3.05 48.09
N LYS A 298 6.04 -1.75 47.82
CA LYS A 298 4.94 -0.86 48.20
C LYS A 298 3.74 -1.06 47.24
N ARG A 299 2.57 -1.23 47.80
CA ARG A 299 1.34 -1.27 47.04
C ARG A 299 0.83 0.12 46.72
N SER A 300 0.40 0.35 45.49
CA SER A 300 -0.22 1.57 45.02
C SER A 300 -1.50 1.25 44.24
N LEU A 301 -2.55 2.01 44.46
CA LEU A 301 -3.82 1.86 43.73
C LEU A 301 -4.18 3.17 43.03
N SER A 302 -4.71 3.08 41.81
CA SER A 302 -5.23 4.24 41.09
C SER A 302 -6.40 4.89 41.87
N SER A 303 -6.50 6.22 41.84
CA SER A 303 -7.58 6.96 42.48
C SER A 303 -8.93 6.64 41.86
N LYS A 304 -9.97 6.61 42.67
CA LYS A 304 -11.33 6.30 42.21
C LYS A 304 -11.81 7.35 41.19
N GLY A 305 -12.29 6.90 40.07
CA GLY A 305 -12.87 7.79 39.04
C GLY A 305 -11.83 8.63 38.26
N CYS A 306 -10.53 8.43 38.51
CA CYS A 306 -9.45 9.14 37.83
C CYS A 306 -8.77 8.22 36.77
N PRO A 307 -9.29 8.11 35.54
CA PRO A 307 -8.68 7.28 34.50
C PRO A 307 -7.26 7.75 34.13
N TYR A 308 -6.92 9.00 34.44
CA TYR A 308 -5.60 9.56 34.16
C TYR A 308 -4.49 8.98 35.04
N ASP A 309 -4.80 8.47 36.21
CA ASP A 309 -3.82 7.92 37.16
C ASP A 309 -3.23 6.59 36.68
N ASN A 310 -3.92 5.89 35.75
CA ASN A 310 -3.47 4.66 35.13
C ASN A 310 -3.32 4.77 33.58
N ALA A 311 -3.31 6.00 33.05
CA ALA A 311 -3.40 6.25 31.60
C ALA A 311 -2.31 5.53 30.80
N VAL A 312 -1.09 5.41 31.32
CA VAL A 312 0.01 4.72 30.64
C VAL A 312 -0.20 3.21 30.64
N ALA A 313 -0.62 2.63 31.77
CA ALA A 313 -0.98 1.23 31.84
C ALA A 313 -2.16 0.94 30.89
N GLU A 314 -3.26 1.71 30.98
CA GLU A 314 -4.40 1.57 30.07
C GLU A 314 -3.99 1.63 28.58
N ALA A 315 -3.12 2.58 28.20
CA ALA A 315 -2.64 2.68 26.84
C ALA A 315 -1.85 1.44 26.40
N GLN A 316 -0.99 0.88 27.27
CA GLN A 316 -0.23 -0.33 26.95
C GLN A 316 -1.13 -1.56 26.91
N PHE A 317 -2.06 -1.70 27.83
CA PHE A 317 -3.03 -2.81 27.78
C PHE A 317 -3.97 -2.73 26.58
N LYS A 318 -4.35 -1.53 26.16
CA LYS A 318 -5.07 -1.33 24.90
C LYS A 318 -4.27 -1.82 23.69
N ILE A 319 -2.96 -1.56 23.67
CA ILE A 319 -2.05 -2.07 22.65
C ILE A 319 -2.05 -3.61 22.65
N ILE A 320 -1.86 -4.22 23.81
CA ILE A 320 -1.85 -5.69 23.96
C ILE A 320 -3.17 -6.31 23.52
N LYS A 321 -4.30 -5.70 23.92
CA LYS A 321 -5.64 -6.14 23.47
C LYS A 321 -5.78 -6.13 21.95
N ILE A 322 -5.28 -5.10 21.29
CA ILE A 322 -5.36 -4.96 19.83
C ILE A 322 -4.39 -5.91 19.13
N GLU A 323 -3.15 -5.99 19.61
CA GLU A 323 -2.06 -6.72 18.92
C GLU A 323 -2.08 -8.22 19.19
N PHE A 324 -2.54 -8.62 20.36
CA PHE A 324 -2.52 -10.03 20.78
C PHE A 324 -3.92 -10.65 20.81
N VAL A 325 -4.87 -10.03 21.52
CA VAL A 325 -6.17 -10.65 21.78
C VAL A 325 -7.08 -10.64 20.56
N ARG A 326 -7.22 -9.47 19.89
CA ARG A 326 -8.21 -9.30 18.80
C ARG A 326 -7.85 -10.01 17.51
N SER A 327 -6.57 -10.21 17.25
CA SER A 327 -6.09 -10.77 15.98
C SER A 327 -6.01 -12.29 15.97
N ARG A 328 -6.42 -12.99 17.06
CA ARG A 328 -6.18 -14.41 17.23
C ARG A 328 -7.38 -15.16 17.79
N CYS A 329 -7.47 -16.43 17.37
CA CYS A 329 -8.37 -17.43 17.95
C CYS A 329 -7.52 -18.48 18.68
N PHE A 330 -7.84 -18.75 19.96
CA PHE A 330 -7.12 -19.69 20.78
C PHE A 330 -7.97 -20.96 20.96
N GLN A 331 -7.42 -22.11 20.61
CA GLN A 331 -8.13 -23.39 20.66
C GLN A 331 -8.19 -23.94 22.07
N ASN A 332 -7.09 -23.85 22.82
CA ASN A 332 -6.97 -24.34 24.20
C ASN A 332 -6.02 -23.43 25.00
N ILE A 333 -5.93 -23.68 26.31
CA ILE A 333 -5.14 -22.86 27.23
C ILE A 333 -3.62 -23.04 27.00
N GLU A 334 -3.17 -24.21 26.60
CA GLU A 334 -1.77 -24.49 26.31
C GLU A 334 -1.31 -23.69 25.09
N TYR A 335 -2.14 -23.63 24.06
CA TYR A 335 -1.89 -22.81 22.89
C TYR A 335 -1.88 -21.32 23.26
N LEU A 336 -2.81 -20.85 24.12
CA LEU A 336 -2.80 -19.50 24.63
C LEU A 336 -1.49 -19.19 25.39
N LYS A 337 -1.00 -20.08 26.26
CA LYS A 337 0.25 -19.92 27.00
C LYS A 337 1.46 -19.79 26.07
N ALA A 338 1.57 -20.67 25.09
CA ALA A 338 2.66 -20.65 24.11
C ALA A 338 2.65 -19.37 23.28
N GLU A 339 1.49 -18.98 22.77
CA GLU A 339 1.34 -17.75 21.99
C GLU A 339 1.59 -16.47 22.80
N LEU A 340 1.18 -16.46 24.09
CA LEU A 340 1.46 -15.36 25.01
C LEU A 340 2.96 -15.23 25.26
N ALA A 341 3.65 -16.32 25.50
CA ALA A 341 5.11 -16.33 25.68
C ALA A 341 5.83 -15.83 24.43
N ALA A 342 5.44 -16.30 23.24
CA ALA A 342 5.97 -15.85 21.97
C ALA A 342 5.66 -14.35 21.69
N TYR A 343 4.48 -13.88 22.11
CA TYR A 343 4.14 -12.47 22.01
C TYR A 343 4.97 -11.59 22.94
N VAL A 344 5.14 -12.00 24.21
CA VAL A 344 5.95 -11.28 25.19
C VAL A 344 7.40 -11.20 24.73
N TYR A 345 7.98 -12.30 24.24
CA TYR A 345 9.31 -12.27 23.65
C TYR A 345 9.42 -11.27 22.50
N TRP A 346 8.49 -11.34 21.55
CA TRP A 346 8.48 -10.40 20.42
C TRP A 346 8.27 -8.96 20.88
N PHE A 347 7.38 -8.70 21.83
CA PHE A 347 7.09 -7.40 22.39
C PHE A 347 8.35 -6.76 23.02
N ASN A 348 9.09 -7.53 23.81
CA ASN A 348 10.27 -7.05 24.52
C ASN A 348 11.50 -6.88 23.62
N HIS A 349 11.71 -7.79 22.64
CA HIS A 349 12.96 -7.87 21.88
C HIS A 349 12.86 -7.40 20.42
N LYS A 350 11.68 -7.30 19.86
CA LYS A 350 11.51 -6.98 18.44
C LYS A 350 10.58 -5.80 18.17
N ARG A 351 9.63 -5.56 19.06
CA ARG A 351 8.66 -4.49 18.89
C ARG A 351 9.25 -3.14 19.22
N ILE A 352 9.31 -2.22 18.25
CA ILE A 352 9.74 -0.84 18.49
C ILE A 352 8.61 0.02 19.06
N HIS A 353 8.96 0.89 20.01
CA HIS A 353 8.04 1.79 20.70
C HIS A 353 8.36 3.25 20.41
N SER A 354 7.37 4.02 19.97
CA SER A 354 7.58 5.46 19.72
C SER A 354 7.96 6.24 20.98
N ALA A 355 7.42 5.83 22.15
CA ALA A 355 7.74 6.43 23.43
C ALA A 355 9.17 6.13 23.90
N LEU A 356 9.86 5.16 23.31
CA LEU A 356 11.25 4.78 23.57
C LEU A 356 12.17 5.17 22.39
N ASN A 357 11.84 6.23 21.67
CA ASN A 357 12.58 6.67 20.48
C ASN A 357 12.78 5.55 19.46
N TYR A 358 11.72 4.74 19.25
CA TYR A 358 11.72 3.57 18.36
C TYR A 358 12.74 2.48 18.72
N LYS A 359 13.14 2.40 19.97
CA LYS A 359 13.85 1.25 20.54
C LYS A 359 12.86 0.18 21.01
N THR A 360 13.32 -1.04 21.14
CA THR A 360 12.60 -2.09 21.87
C THR A 360 12.73 -1.89 23.37
N PRO A 361 11.85 -2.47 24.21
CA PRO A 361 12.00 -2.43 25.67
C PRO A 361 13.39 -2.89 26.16
N VAL A 362 13.92 -3.94 25.58
CA VAL A 362 15.25 -4.48 25.94
C VAL A 362 16.38 -3.54 25.52
N GLU A 363 16.32 -2.93 24.33
CA GLU A 363 17.30 -1.92 23.89
C GLU A 363 17.25 -0.62 24.71
N ALA A 364 16.17 -0.40 25.44
CA ALA A 364 15.97 0.78 26.30
C ALA A 364 16.30 0.53 27.78
N ARG A 365 16.91 -0.61 28.11
CA ARG A 365 17.39 -0.95 29.46
C ARG A 365 18.48 -0.04 29.98
#